data_b6ea9fac0383c55da0b61f440729f603
#
_entry.id   b6ea9fac0383c55da0b61f440729f603
#
_cell.length_a   1.000
_cell.length_b   1.000
_cell.length_c   1.000
_cell.angle_alpha   90.00
_cell.angle_beta   90.00
_cell.angle_gamma   90.00
#
_symmetry.space_group_name_H-M   'P 1'
#
loop_
_entity.id
_entity.type
_entity.pdbx_description
1 polymer ?
#
loop_
_entity_poly.entity_id
_entity_poly.type
_entity_poly.pdbx_seq_one_letter_code
_entity_poly.pdbx_strand_id
1 'polypeptide(L)'
;ERGITLSGGQRQRAALARALLADAPILILDDALSSVDNQTATQILRNLSEGTRRKTVLFISHQLSAAASADRLFVMDQGKIVQSGTHAELIAQTGLYQTLWDKQKLEEILQ
;
A
#
# COMPACT_ATOMS: atom_id res chain seq x y z
N GLU A 1 11.32 -1.85 -28.50
CA GLU A 1 11.04 -1.33 -28.69
C GLU A 1 11.41 -0.20 -29.01
N ARG A 2 11.47 0.11 -29.57
CA ARG A 2 11.77 0.95 -29.89
C ARG A 2 12.05 1.90 -29.25
N GLY A 3 12.72 2.12 -28.91
CA GLY A 3 13.38 3.18 -28.32
C GLY A 3 12.88 3.58 -27.00
N ILE A 4 11.64 3.60 -26.80
CA ILE A 4 11.09 4.11 -25.54
C ILE A 4 10.42 2.97 -24.79
N THR A 5 11.16 2.40 -23.83
CA THR A 5 10.63 1.36 -22.95
C THR A 5 10.68 1.89 -21.54
N LEU A 6 9.54 1.98 -20.89
CA LEU A 6 9.47 2.41 -19.52
C LEU A 6 9.83 1.26 -18.59
N SER A 7 10.56 1.56 -17.52
CA SER A 7 10.81 0.58 -16.46
C SER A 7 9.48 0.27 -15.74
N GLY A 8 9.47 -0.80 -14.95
CA GLY A 8 8.31 -1.15 -14.13
C GLY A 8 7.88 0.00 -13.23
N GLY A 9 8.86 0.65 -12.58
CA GLY A 9 8.59 1.79 -11.72
C GLY A 9 8.02 2.97 -12.47
N GLN A 10 8.54 3.23 -13.65
CA GLN A 10 8.04 4.33 -14.47
C GLN A 10 6.61 4.06 -14.92
N ARG A 11 6.31 2.82 -15.28
CA ARG A 11 4.93 2.45 -15.66
C ARG A 11 3.98 2.60 -14.49
N GLN A 12 4.39 2.19 -13.29
CA GLN A 12 3.55 2.35 -12.10
C GLN A 12 3.28 3.81 -11.79
N ARG A 13 4.31 4.66 -11.84
CA ARG A 13 4.13 6.08 -11.58
C ARG A 13 3.27 6.75 -12.64
N ALA A 14 3.39 6.35 -13.90
CA ALA A 14 2.56 6.88 -14.96
C ALA A 14 1.10 6.49 -14.77
N ALA A 15 0.84 5.25 -14.38
CA ALA A 15 -0.52 4.77 -14.10
C ALA A 15 -1.12 5.50 -12.90
N LEU A 16 -0.33 5.72 -11.86
CA LEU A 16 -0.76 6.46 -10.68
C LEU A 16 -1.12 7.89 -11.04
N ALA A 17 -0.26 8.57 -11.80
CA ALA A 17 -0.53 9.94 -12.24
C ALA A 17 -1.83 10.03 -13.04
N ARG A 18 -2.07 9.05 -13.91
CA ARG A 18 -3.30 9.01 -14.69
C ARG A 18 -4.52 8.86 -13.81
N ALA A 19 -4.45 7.98 -12.80
CA ALA A 19 -5.54 7.79 -11.85
C ALA A 19 -5.82 9.07 -11.07
N LEU A 20 -4.77 9.79 -10.66
CA LEU A 20 -4.92 11.04 -9.92
C LEU A 20 -5.54 12.14 -10.77
N LEU A 21 -5.21 12.18 -12.06
CA LEU A 21 -5.79 13.17 -12.98
C LEU A 21 -7.29 12.97 -13.18
N ALA A 22 -7.78 11.74 -13.01
CA ALA A 22 -9.21 11.48 -13.09
C ALA A 22 -9.97 12.11 -11.92
N ASP A 23 -9.29 12.42 -10.83
CA ASP A 23 -9.82 13.13 -9.66
C ASP A 23 -11.09 12.50 -9.09
N ALA A 24 -11.16 11.18 -9.08
CA ALA A 24 -12.27 10.46 -8.49
C ALA A 24 -12.17 10.48 -6.96
N PRO A 25 -13.30 10.50 -6.24
CA PRO A 25 -13.27 10.53 -4.77
C PRO A 25 -12.78 9.22 -4.15
N ILE A 26 -12.89 8.11 -4.88
CA ILE A 26 -12.41 6.79 -4.42
C ILE A 26 -11.31 6.35 -5.36
N LEU A 27 -10.16 6.02 -4.79
CA LEU A 27 -8.99 5.60 -5.54
C LEU A 27 -8.61 4.20 -5.11
N ILE A 28 -8.49 3.28 -6.06
CA ILE A 28 -8.07 1.91 -5.80
C ILE A 28 -6.65 1.75 -6.32
N LEU A 29 -5.74 1.41 -5.42
CA LEU A 29 -4.34 1.16 -5.74
C LEU A 29 -4.06 -0.32 -5.52
N ASP A 30 -4.08 -1.09 -6.61
CA ASP A 30 -3.86 -2.54 -6.56
C ASP A 30 -2.39 -2.81 -6.89
N ASP A 31 -1.60 -2.97 -5.85
CA ASP A 31 -0.16 -3.22 -5.95
C ASP A 31 0.57 -2.13 -6.76
N ALA A 32 0.04 -0.91 -6.70
CA ALA A 32 0.49 0.19 -7.56
C ALA A 32 1.78 0.84 -7.07
N LEU A 33 2.22 0.55 -5.84
CA LEU A 33 3.41 1.16 -5.25
C LEU A 33 4.52 0.14 -4.98
N SER A 34 4.46 -1.03 -5.62
CA SER A 34 5.40 -2.13 -5.34
C SER A 34 6.84 -1.81 -5.75
N SER A 35 7.03 -0.90 -6.70
CA SER A 35 8.37 -0.50 -7.15
C SER A 35 8.91 0.73 -6.41
N VAL A 36 8.16 1.22 -5.42
CA VAL A 36 8.52 2.40 -4.63
C VAL A 36 8.93 1.94 -3.24
N ASP A 37 9.95 2.56 -2.67
CA ASP A 37 10.37 2.22 -1.31
C ASP A 37 9.26 2.54 -0.30
N ASN A 38 9.34 1.89 0.87
CA ASN A 38 8.29 2.01 1.88
C ASN A 38 8.07 3.44 2.37
N GLN A 39 9.14 4.20 2.52
CA GLN A 39 9.04 5.58 2.99
C GLN A 39 8.29 6.45 1.99
N THR A 40 8.63 6.33 0.72
CA THR A 40 7.97 7.09 -0.35
C THR A 40 6.53 6.65 -0.52
N ALA A 41 6.27 5.35 -0.46
CA ALA A 41 4.91 4.81 -0.55
C ALA A 41 4.04 5.37 0.57
N THR A 42 4.55 5.37 1.80
CA THR A 42 3.83 5.91 2.95
C THR A 42 3.51 7.40 2.75
N GLN A 43 4.47 8.16 2.22
CA GLN A 43 4.27 9.58 1.98
C GLN A 43 3.20 9.82 0.91
N ILE A 44 3.21 9.03 -0.16
CA ILE A 44 2.20 9.13 -1.21
C ILE A 44 0.81 8.86 -0.63
N LEU A 45 0.66 7.77 0.15
CA LEU A 45 -0.62 7.42 0.74
C LEU A 45 -1.12 8.50 1.69
N ARG A 46 -0.22 9.08 2.48
CA ARG A 46 -0.58 10.16 3.39
C ARG A 46 -1.07 11.38 2.62
N ASN A 47 -0.38 11.75 1.56
CA ASN A 47 -0.77 12.89 0.76
C ASN A 47 -2.15 12.70 0.10
N LEU A 48 -2.49 11.48 -0.25
CA LEU A 48 -3.77 11.17 -0.87
C LEU A 48 -4.93 11.19 0.13
N SER A 49 -4.67 10.84 1.37
CA SER A 49 -5.71 10.69 2.39
C SER A 49 -5.89 11.90 3.28
N GLU A 50 -5.03 12.92 3.15
CA GLU A 50 -5.07 14.13 3.97
C GLU A 50 -5.22 15.36 3.08
N GLY A 51 -5.58 16.47 3.69
CA GLY A 51 -5.70 17.76 3.01
C GLY A 51 -7.09 18.03 2.46
N THR A 52 -7.20 19.09 1.67
CA THR A 52 -8.48 19.60 1.18
C THR A 52 -9.08 18.72 0.09
N ARG A 53 -8.24 17.96 -0.61
CA ARG A 53 -8.67 17.05 -1.69
C ARG A 53 -8.46 15.60 -1.31
N ARG A 54 -8.64 15.29 -0.04
CA ARG A 54 -8.42 13.93 0.41
C ARG A 54 -9.37 12.96 -0.28
N LYS A 55 -8.85 11.77 -0.55
CA LYS A 55 -9.58 10.71 -1.22
C LYS A 55 -9.77 9.54 -0.28
N THR A 56 -10.79 8.74 -0.54
CA THR A 56 -10.88 7.42 0.05
C THR A 56 -9.97 6.52 -0.77
N VAL A 57 -8.97 5.96 -0.12
CA VAL A 57 -7.96 5.13 -0.81
C VAL A 57 -8.09 3.69 -0.35
N LEU A 58 -8.31 2.80 -1.31
CA LEU A 58 -8.24 1.36 -1.08
C LEU A 58 -6.89 0.89 -1.61
N PHE A 59 -6.00 0.54 -0.69
CA PHE A 59 -4.62 0.16 -1.02
C PHE A 59 -4.45 -1.34 -0.84
N ILE A 60 -4.19 -2.05 -1.92
CA ILE A 60 -3.98 -3.50 -1.92
C ILE A 60 -2.49 -3.73 -2.13
N SER A 61 -1.84 -4.32 -1.14
CA SER A 61 -0.38 -4.42 -1.18
C SER A 61 0.15 -5.49 -0.25
N HIS A 62 1.36 -5.93 -0.56
CA HIS A 62 2.18 -6.75 0.34
C HIS A 62 3.18 -5.90 1.12
N GLN A 63 3.17 -4.59 0.93
CA GLN A 63 4.07 -3.67 1.64
C GLN A 63 3.45 -3.27 2.97
N LEU A 64 3.67 -4.07 4.00
CA LEU A 64 3.02 -3.86 5.28
C LEU A 64 3.45 -2.56 5.96
N SER A 65 4.70 -2.16 5.80
CA SER A 65 5.16 -0.91 6.39
C SER A 65 4.38 0.30 5.86
N ALA A 66 4.04 0.29 4.57
CA ALA A 66 3.21 1.34 3.99
C ALA A 66 1.75 1.19 4.41
N ALA A 67 1.24 -0.03 4.42
CA ALA A 67 -0.14 -0.31 4.78
C ALA A 67 -0.44 0.01 6.24
N ALA A 68 0.56 -0.07 7.10
CA ALA A 68 0.38 0.17 8.54
C ALA A 68 -0.15 1.57 8.85
N SER A 69 0.03 2.53 7.95
CA SER A 69 -0.47 3.90 8.13
C SER A 69 -1.94 4.06 7.77
N ALA A 70 -2.59 3.04 7.25
CA ALA A 70 -3.98 3.11 6.86
C ALA A 70 -4.89 3.27 8.08
N ASP A 71 -6.04 3.88 7.85
CA ASP A 71 -7.04 4.05 8.91
C ASP A 71 -7.63 2.70 9.32
N ARG A 72 -7.69 1.74 8.40
CA ARG A 72 -8.20 0.41 8.69
C ARG A 72 -7.57 -0.59 7.74
N LEU A 73 -7.25 -1.76 8.30
CA LEU A 73 -6.64 -2.86 7.56
C LEU A 73 -7.58 -4.05 7.50
N PHE A 74 -7.59 -4.71 6.36
CA PHE A 74 -8.29 -5.96 6.16
C PHE A 74 -7.26 -6.98 5.71
N VAL A 75 -7.09 -8.04 6.50
CA VAL A 75 -6.15 -9.11 6.17
C VAL A 75 -6.92 -10.22 5.49
N MET A 76 -6.48 -10.58 4.30
CA MET A 76 -7.16 -11.59 3.50
C MET A 76 -6.30 -12.85 3.38
N ASP A 77 -6.96 -13.98 3.41
CA ASP A 77 -6.33 -15.27 3.21
C ASP A 77 -7.33 -16.18 2.51
N GLN A 78 -6.91 -16.78 1.42
CA GLN A 78 -7.74 -17.70 0.62
C GLN A 78 -9.12 -17.11 0.28
N GLY A 79 -9.11 -15.86 -0.14
CA GLY A 79 -10.32 -15.17 -0.58
C GLY A 79 -11.25 -14.69 0.52
N LYS A 80 -10.80 -14.77 1.77
CA LYS A 80 -11.60 -14.35 2.92
C LYS A 80 -10.89 -13.34 3.76
N ILE A 81 -11.65 -12.44 4.39
CA ILE A 81 -11.11 -11.52 5.38
C ILE A 81 -11.00 -12.28 6.69
N VAL A 82 -9.77 -12.45 7.17
CA VAL A 82 -9.51 -13.22 8.40
C VAL A 82 -9.23 -12.33 9.60
N GLN A 83 -8.83 -11.07 9.37
CA GLN A 83 -8.62 -10.09 10.43
C GLN A 83 -8.98 -8.71 9.90
N SER A 84 -9.43 -7.82 10.77
CA SER A 84 -9.61 -6.41 10.42
C SER A 84 -9.40 -5.54 11.64
N GLY A 85 -8.91 -4.32 11.42
CA GLY A 85 -8.64 -3.37 12.48
C GLY A 85 -7.56 -2.39 12.09
N THR A 86 -7.07 -1.65 13.07
CA THR A 86 -5.92 -0.76 12.87
C THR A 86 -4.63 -1.58 13.00
N HIS A 87 -3.52 -0.99 12.57
CA HIS A 87 -2.22 -1.64 12.77
C HIS A 87 -1.98 -1.97 14.24
N ALA A 88 -2.26 -1.02 15.14
CA ALA A 88 -2.03 -1.23 16.57
C ALA A 88 -2.85 -2.41 17.10
N GLU A 89 -4.09 -2.53 16.66
CA GLU A 89 -4.95 -3.64 17.07
C GLU A 89 -4.45 -4.98 16.55
N LEU A 90 -4.06 -5.02 15.28
CA LEU A 90 -3.67 -6.26 14.62
C LEU A 90 -2.30 -6.76 15.08
N ILE A 91 -1.38 -5.84 15.35
CA ILE A 91 -0.05 -6.24 15.80
C ILE A 91 -0.09 -6.81 17.23
N ALA A 92 -1.11 -6.44 17.99
CA ALA A 92 -1.29 -6.94 19.35
C ALA A 92 -2.00 -8.29 19.39
N GLN A 93 -2.55 -8.76 18.27
CA GLN A 93 -3.24 -10.03 18.18
C GLN A 93 -2.33 -11.11 17.60
N THR A 94 -2.43 -12.31 18.14
CA THR A 94 -1.80 -13.46 17.50
C THR A 94 -2.59 -13.79 16.24
N GLY A 95 -1.92 -13.79 15.09
CA GLY A 95 -2.60 -14.07 13.83
C GLY A 95 -1.71 -13.80 12.63
N LEU A 96 -2.32 -13.86 11.45
CA LEU A 96 -1.58 -13.75 10.21
C LEU A 96 -0.87 -12.40 10.06
N TYR A 97 -1.52 -11.32 10.48
CA TYR A 97 -0.93 -10.00 10.35
C TYR A 97 0.38 -9.87 11.12
N GLN A 98 0.37 -10.32 12.38
CA GLN A 98 1.58 -10.27 13.21
C GLN A 98 2.72 -11.09 12.59
N THR A 99 2.39 -12.27 12.08
CA THR A 99 3.37 -13.14 11.43
C THR A 99 3.98 -12.48 10.20
N LEU A 100 3.15 -11.88 9.35
CA LEU A 100 3.63 -11.20 8.16
C LEU A 100 4.44 -9.96 8.50
N TRP A 101 4.01 -9.21 9.51
CA TRP A 101 4.72 -8.03 9.95
C TRP A 101 6.12 -8.37 10.45
N ASP A 102 6.23 -9.37 11.31
CA ASP A 102 7.51 -9.79 11.85
C ASP A 102 8.44 -10.30 10.76
N LYS A 103 7.90 -11.03 9.79
CA LYS A 103 8.67 -11.52 8.67
C LYS A 103 9.25 -10.39 7.83
N GLN A 104 8.44 -9.40 7.50
CA GLN A 104 8.91 -8.27 6.70
C GLN A 104 9.93 -7.43 7.46
N LYS A 105 9.76 -7.24 8.76
CA LYS A 105 10.73 -6.51 9.56
C LYS A 105 12.07 -7.23 9.61
N LEU A 106 12.04 -8.55 9.71
CA LEU A 106 13.25 -9.35 9.67
C LEU A 106 13.96 -9.23 8.33
N GLU A 107 13.22 -9.30 7.24
CA GLU A 107 13.78 -9.14 5.91
C GLU A 107 14.43 -7.78 5.71
N GLU A 108 13.82 -6.72 6.23
CA GLU A 108 14.40 -5.37 6.17
C GLU A 108 15.73 -5.29 6.93
N ILE A 109 15.82 -5.94 8.07
CA ILE A 109 17.04 -5.94 8.87
C ILE A 109 18.18 -6.67 8.16
N LEU A 110 17.84 -7.72 7.42
CA LEU A 110 18.84 -8.57 6.76
C LEU A 110 19.33 -8.01 5.42
N GLN A 111 18.75 -6.94 4.92
CA GLN A 111 19.19 -6.32 3.68
C GLN A 111 20.44 -5.47 3.82
#